data_1f3da5486268aba3ab3a468a2f04c661
#
_entry.id   1f3da5486268aba3ab3a468a2f04c661
#
_cell.length_a   1.000
_cell.length_b   1.000
_cell.length_c   1.000
_cell.angle_alpha   90.00
_cell.angle_beta   90.00
_cell.angle_gamma   90.00
#
_symmetry.space_group_name_H-M   'P 1'
#
loop_
_entity.id
_entity.type
_entity.pdbx_description
1 polymer ?
#
loop_
_entity_poly.entity_id
_entity_poly.type
_entity_poly.pdbx_seq_one_letter_code
_entity_poly.pdbx_strand_id
1 'polypeptide(L)'
;MEEKYFLPVLEAKKQIAIKAISACNEYTSRFGLFLTPSEVNEIVRCQHETLKEMGRIELGQSIIPKLIYEFCDSQYVSQDNYVQILEEFQEMFYYFKNESLEDLSDDELISGMKKYFDNECQGSIERLRSTYLENMCKNSRYDYDLYGDMYEEYDEKDGGDWGENV
;
A
#
# COMPACT_ATOMS: atom_id res chain seq x y z
N MET A 1 -25.36 -20.52 7.30
CA MET A 1 -25.89 -20.23 5.96
C MET A 1 -25.14 -19.11 5.22
N GLU A 2 -24.53 -18.18 5.91
CA GLU A 2 -23.75 -17.11 5.30
C GLU A 2 -22.42 -17.58 4.70
N GLU A 3 -21.81 -18.63 5.24
CA GLU A 3 -20.55 -19.18 4.76
C GLU A 3 -20.61 -19.75 3.32
N LYS A 4 -21.76 -20.26 2.88
CA LYS A 4 -21.91 -20.85 1.54
C LYS A 4 -21.85 -19.85 0.38
N TYR A 5 -22.20 -18.58 0.65
CA TYR A 5 -22.15 -17.53 -0.37
C TYR A 5 -20.85 -16.73 -0.32
N PHE A 6 -20.20 -16.68 0.85
CA PHE A 6 -18.98 -15.93 1.07
C PHE A 6 -17.75 -16.58 0.42
N LEU A 7 -17.62 -17.92 0.50
CA LEU A 7 -16.50 -18.66 -0.09
C LEU A 7 -16.38 -18.52 -1.61
N PRO A 8 -17.47 -18.60 -2.42
CA PRO A 8 -17.36 -18.37 -3.86
C PRO A 8 -16.93 -16.97 -4.24
N VAL A 9 -17.32 -15.94 -3.48
CA VAL A 9 -16.92 -14.56 -3.72
C VAL A 9 -15.44 -14.37 -3.43
N LEU A 10 -14.92 -14.92 -2.34
CA LEU A 10 -13.50 -14.90 -2.01
C LEU A 10 -12.66 -15.62 -3.06
N GLU A 11 -13.11 -16.77 -3.52
CA GLU A 11 -12.43 -17.55 -4.56
C GLU A 11 -12.41 -16.78 -5.89
N ALA A 12 -13.50 -16.13 -6.25
CA ALA A 12 -13.57 -15.29 -7.45
C ALA A 12 -12.58 -14.11 -7.37
N LYS A 13 -12.48 -13.44 -6.22
CA LYS A 13 -11.48 -12.37 -5.98
C LYS A 13 -10.06 -12.88 -6.09
N LYS A 14 -9.77 -14.06 -5.52
CA LYS A 14 -8.46 -14.71 -5.65
C LYS A 14 -8.10 -14.97 -7.11
N GLN A 15 -9.02 -15.47 -7.91
CA GLN A 15 -8.77 -15.75 -9.32
C GLN A 15 -8.52 -14.49 -10.12
N ILE A 16 -9.21 -13.41 -9.84
CA ILE A 16 -8.98 -12.10 -10.46
C ILE A 16 -7.57 -11.58 -10.11
N ALA A 17 -7.18 -11.69 -8.85
CA ALA A 17 -5.85 -11.27 -8.40
C ALA A 17 -4.75 -12.12 -9.06
N ILE A 18 -4.91 -13.43 -9.11
CA ILE A 18 -3.98 -14.37 -9.76
C ILE A 18 -3.77 -13.98 -11.23
N LYS A 19 -4.85 -13.73 -11.96
CA LYS A 19 -4.78 -13.32 -13.37
C LYS A 19 -4.05 -11.99 -13.55
N ALA A 20 -4.37 -11.00 -12.71
CA ALA A 20 -3.77 -9.67 -12.77
C ALA A 20 -2.26 -9.72 -12.49
N ILE A 21 -1.84 -10.49 -11.50
CA ILE A 21 -0.43 -10.65 -11.13
C ILE A 21 0.31 -11.45 -12.21
N SER A 22 -0.27 -12.53 -12.70
CA SER A 22 0.32 -13.35 -13.77
C SER A 22 0.52 -12.55 -15.06
N ALA A 23 -0.41 -11.67 -15.38
CA ALA A 23 -0.32 -10.81 -16.56
C ALA A 23 0.88 -9.86 -16.51
N CYS A 24 1.36 -9.50 -15.33
CA CYS A 24 2.53 -8.64 -15.17
C CYS A 24 3.81 -9.29 -15.74
N ASN A 25 3.89 -10.61 -15.81
CA ASN A 25 5.05 -11.32 -16.34
C ASN A 25 5.41 -10.93 -17.77
N GLU A 26 4.42 -10.59 -18.58
CA GLU A 26 4.66 -10.14 -19.95
C GLU A 26 5.52 -8.87 -19.98
N TYR A 27 5.26 -7.95 -19.08
CA TYR A 27 6.04 -6.72 -18.95
C TYR A 27 7.36 -6.93 -18.23
N THR A 28 7.34 -7.62 -17.08
CA THR A 28 8.50 -7.74 -16.19
C THR A 28 9.58 -8.67 -16.71
N SER A 29 9.27 -9.55 -17.66
CA SER A 29 10.25 -10.44 -18.30
C SER A 29 11.41 -9.68 -18.95
N ARG A 30 11.17 -8.45 -19.41
CA ARG A 30 12.23 -7.58 -19.97
C ARG A 30 13.28 -7.16 -18.94
N PHE A 31 12.94 -7.25 -17.66
CA PHE A 31 13.85 -6.98 -16.54
C PHE A 31 14.41 -8.28 -15.93
N GLY A 32 14.15 -9.41 -16.54
CA GLY A 32 14.56 -10.72 -16.03
C GLY A 32 13.72 -11.23 -14.86
N LEU A 33 12.51 -10.68 -14.65
CA LEU A 33 11.62 -11.03 -13.56
C LEU A 33 10.42 -11.83 -14.06
N PHE A 34 10.16 -12.94 -13.42
CA PHE A 34 9.06 -13.84 -13.76
C PHE A 34 8.53 -14.51 -12.50
N LEU A 35 7.21 -14.61 -12.38
CA LEU A 35 6.55 -15.33 -11.31
C LEU A 35 5.92 -16.61 -11.88
N THR A 36 6.24 -17.75 -11.26
CA THR A 36 5.58 -19.02 -11.58
C THR A 36 4.14 -19.02 -11.03
N PRO A 37 3.24 -19.87 -11.55
CA PRO A 37 1.89 -19.99 -10.99
C PRO A 37 1.87 -20.29 -9.49
N SER A 38 2.80 -21.10 -8.99
CA SER A 38 2.94 -21.41 -7.57
C SER A 38 3.33 -20.16 -6.75
N GLU A 39 4.25 -19.36 -7.26
CA GLU A 39 4.69 -18.11 -6.63
C GLU A 39 3.57 -17.06 -6.60
N VAL A 40 2.81 -16.96 -7.68
CA VAL A 40 1.63 -16.07 -7.73
C VAL A 40 0.60 -16.48 -6.67
N ASN A 41 0.31 -17.76 -6.53
CA ASN A 41 -0.60 -18.27 -5.50
C ASN A 41 -0.11 -17.96 -4.08
N GLU A 42 1.18 -18.10 -3.85
CA GLU A 42 1.80 -17.77 -2.55
C GLU A 42 1.67 -16.27 -2.23
N ILE A 43 1.92 -15.41 -3.19
CA ILE A 43 1.78 -13.95 -3.03
C ILE A 43 0.33 -13.58 -2.72
N VAL A 44 -0.64 -14.14 -3.42
CA VAL A 44 -2.07 -13.91 -3.19
C VAL A 44 -2.48 -14.38 -1.80
N ARG A 45 -2.01 -15.54 -1.37
CA ARG A 45 -2.25 -16.05 -0.03
C ARG A 45 -1.66 -15.12 1.04
N CYS A 46 -0.43 -14.70 0.87
CA CYS A 46 0.25 -13.75 1.76
C CYS A 46 -0.53 -12.44 1.88
N GLN A 47 -1.01 -11.89 0.77
CA GLN A 47 -1.83 -10.69 0.77
C GLN A 47 -3.12 -10.87 1.56
N HIS A 48 -3.80 -11.98 1.37
CA HIS A 48 -5.04 -12.28 2.08
C HIS A 48 -4.81 -12.36 3.60
N GLU A 49 -3.76 -13.03 4.03
CA GLU A 49 -3.37 -13.13 5.44
C GLU A 49 -3.01 -11.76 6.02
N THR A 50 -2.26 -10.97 5.30
CA THR A 50 -1.85 -9.63 5.73
C THR A 50 -3.05 -8.69 5.91
N LEU A 51 -3.97 -8.68 4.96
CA LEU A 51 -5.19 -7.88 5.06
C LEU A 51 -6.01 -8.27 6.29
N LYS A 52 -6.13 -9.56 6.54
CA LYS A 52 -6.84 -10.09 7.70
C LYS A 52 -6.17 -9.67 9.01
N GLU A 53 -4.86 -9.81 9.11
CA GLU A 53 -4.08 -9.41 10.30
C GLU A 53 -4.18 -7.91 10.58
N MET A 54 -4.20 -7.10 9.54
CA MET A 54 -4.25 -5.64 9.65
C MET A 54 -5.66 -5.08 9.73
N GLY A 55 -6.68 -5.93 9.70
CA GLY A 55 -8.08 -5.53 9.77
C GLY A 55 -8.53 -4.69 8.58
N ARG A 56 -7.97 -4.94 7.40
CA ARG A 56 -8.28 -4.20 6.17
C ARG A 56 -9.07 -5.03 5.19
N ILE A 57 -9.96 -4.37 4.47
CA ILE A 57 -10.65 -4.92 3.30
C ILE A 57 -10.20 -4.13 2.08
N GLU A 58 -9.66 -4.82 1.08
CA GLU A 58 -9.29 -4.20 -0.19
C GLU A 58 -10.49 -4.24 -1.13
N LEU A 59 -10.99 -3.05 -1.46
CA LEU A 59 -12.07 -2.86 -2.41
C LEU A 59 -11.47 -2.48 -3.77
N GLY A 60 -11.81 -3.23 -4.81
CA GLY A 60 -11.31 -2.99 -6.16
C GLY A 60 -10.09 -3.84 -6.50
N GLN A 61 -9.14 -3.25 -7.21
CA GLN A 61 -7.95 -3.96 -7.71
C GLN A 61 -6.90 -4.16 -6.62
N SER A 62 -6.19 -5.30 -6.71
CA SER A 62 -5.07 -5.59 -5.81
C SER A 62 -3.94 -4.57 -5.96
N ILE A 63 -3.29 -4.25 -4.85
CA ILE A 63 -2.11 -3.38 -4.83
C ILE A 63 -0.87 -4.04 -5.44
N ILE A 64 -0.85 -5.37 -5.53
CA ILE A 64 0.34 -6.12 -5.97
C ILE A 64 0.80 -5.74 -7.38
N PRO A 65 -0.09 -5.64 -8.40
CA PRO A 65 0.36 -5.17 -9.73
C PRO A 65 1.00 -3.78 -9.69
N LYS A 66 0.51 -2.86 -8.89
CA LYS A 66 1.11 -1.53 -8.74
C LYS A 66 2.53 -1.61 -8.19
N LEU A 67 2.74 -2.45 -7.17
CA LEU A 67 4.07 -2.71 -6.61
C LEU A 67 5.00 -3.33 -7.66
N ILE A 68 4.52 -4.29 -8.42
CA ILE A 68 5.29 -4.94 -9.48
C ILE A 68 5.78 -3.93 -10.51
N TYR A 69 4.87 -3.13 -11.05
CA TYR A 69 5.23 -2.14 -12.08
C TYR A 69 6.17 -1.05 -11.56
N GLU A 70 6.02 -0.64 -10.31
CA GLU A 70 6.87 0.38 -9.72
C GLU A 70 8.29 -0.13 -9.46
N PHE A 71 8.44 -1.38 -8.97
CA PHE A 71 9.72 -1.90 -8.49
C PHE A 71 10.47 -2.76 -9.51
N CYS A 72 9.87 -3.15 -10.63
CA CYS A 72 10.50 -4.08 -11.57
C CYS A 72 11.78 -3.55 -12.23
N ASP A 73 11.98 -2.26 -12.30
CA ASP A 73 13.17 -1.63 -12.85
C ASP A 73 14.25 -1.29 -11.81
N SER A 74 14.00 -1.61 -10.54
CA SER A 74 14.98 -1.35 -9.48
C SER A 74 16.22 -2.25 -9.62
N GLN A 75 17.41 -1.65 -9.50
CA GLN A 75 18.67 -2.41 -9.52
C GLN A 75 18.82 -3.36 -8.33
N TYR A 76 18.02 -3.18 -7.28
CA TYR A 76 18.05 -4.01 -6.06
C TYR A 76 17.05 -5.16 -6.08
N VAL A 77 16.22 -5.23 -7.13
CA VAL A 77 15.25 -6.32 -7.33
C VAL A 77 15.80 -7.28 -8.38
N SER A 78 15.89 -8.55 -8.03
CA SER A 78 16.34 -9.61 -8.92
C SER A 78 15.39 -10.79 -8.83
N GLN A 79 15.51 -11.73 -9.76
CA GLN A 79 14.70 -12.94 -9.74
C GLN A 79 14.84 -13.71 -8.41
N ASP A 80 16.01 -13.69 -7.79
CA ASP A 80 16.28 -14.41 -6.54
C ASP A 80 15.53 -13.84 -5.34
N ASN A 81 15.30 -12.52 -5.29
CA ASN A 81 14.61 -11.86 -4.17
C ASN A 81 13.20 -11.35 -4.51
N TYR A 82 12.72 -11.62 -5.70
CA TYR A 82 11.49 -11.00 -6.23
C TYR A 82 10.25 -11.32 -5.40
N VAL A 83 10.00 -12.60 -5.12
CA VAL A 83 8.85 -13.03 -4.31
C VAL A 83 8.93 -12.44 -2.91
N GLN A 84 10.08 -12.53 -2.26
CA GLN A 84 10.30 -12.00 -0.91
C GLN A 84 10.04 -10.48 -0.86
N ILE A 85 10.55 -9.74 -1.83
CA ILE A 85 10.35 -8.29 -1.90
C ILE A 85 8.87 -7.95 -2.05
N LEU A 86 8.15 -8.65 -2.91
CA LEU A 86 6.71 -8.41 -3.09
C LEU A 86 5.91 -8.70 -1.82
N GLU A 87 6.24 -9.77 -1.11
CA GLU A 87 5.59 -10.11 0.16
C GLU A 87 5.87 -9.07 1.24
N GLU A 88 7.13 -8.66 1.40
CA GLU A 88 7.50 -7.66 2.39
C GLU A 88 6.97 -6.26 2.06
N PHE A 89 6.97 -5.87 0.79
CA PHE A 89 6.48 -4.56 0.39
C PHE A 89 4.97 -4.44 0.51
N GLN A 90 4.21 -5.49 0.25
CA GLN A 90 2.77 -5.44 0.44
C GLN A 90 2.40 -5.34 1.93
N GLU A 91 3.10 -6.06 2.81
CA GLU A 91 2.93 -5.91 4.26
C GLU A 91 3.26 -4.48 4.72
N MET A 92 4.38 -3.96 4.25
CA MET A 92 4.84 -2.61 4.54
C MET A 92 3.85 -1.56 4.05
N PHE A 93 3.32 -1.74 2.85
CA PHE A 93 2.31 -0.85 2.28
C PHE A 93 1.08 -0.76 3.17
N TYR A 94 0.49 -1.88 3.55
CA TYR A 94 -0.73 -1.88 4.38
C TYR A 94 -0.46 -1.36 5.78
N TYR A 95 0.67 -1.71 6.37
CA TYR A 95 1.07 -1.19 7.68
C TYR A 95 1.15 0.34 7.69
N PHE A 96 1.88 0.93 6.74
CA PHE A 96 2.05 2.37 6.70
C PHE A 96 0.82 3.11 6.19
N LYS A 97 -0.02 2.44 5.41
CA LYS A 97 -1.34 2.97 5.06
C LYS A 97 -2.19 3.20 6.33
N ASN A 98 -2.19 2.25 7.25
CA ASN A 98 -2.84 2.38 8.55
C ASN A 98 -2.17 3.46 9.42
N GLU A 99 -0.84 3.46 9.49
CA GLU A 99 -0.08 4.40 10.31
C GLU A 99 -0.22 5.86 9.82
N SER A 100 -0.43 6.08 8.55
CA SER A 100 -0.69 7.42 7.99
C SER A 100 -2.13 7.88 8.15
N LEU A 101 -2.99 7.10 8.79
CA LEU A 101 -4.43 7.38 8.96
C LEU A 101 -5.14 7.62 7.61
N GLU A 102 -4.72 6.90 6.58
CA GLU A 102 -5.23 7.03 5.19
C GLU A 102 -4.96 8.40 4.53
N ASP A 103 -4.10 9.21 5.12
CA ASP A 103 -3.77 10.54 4.59
C ASP A 103 -2.90 10.48 3.32
N LEU A 104 -2.06 9.44 3.21
CA LEU A 104 -1.27 9.20 2.01
C LEU A 104 -2.07 8.36 1.02
N SER A 105 -2.13 8.80 -0.25
CA SER A 105 -2.71 7.97 -1.31
C SER A 105 -1.84 6.74 -1.59
N ASP A 106 -2.41 5.74 -2.24
CA ASP A 106 -1.68 4.53 -2.62
C ASP A 106 -0.46 4.87 -3.48
N ASP A 107 -0.66 5.75 -4.47
CA ASP A 107 0.40 6.15 -5.39
C ASP A 107 1.49 6.97 -4.69
N GLU A 108 1.14 7.85 -3.77
CA GLU A 108 2.10 8.61 -2.96
C GLU A 108 2.97 7.70 -2.10
N LEU A 109 2.35 6.72 -1.44
CA LEU A 109 3.05 5.79 -0.58
C LEU A 109 3.98 4.86 -1.39
N ILE A 110 3.49 4.29 -2.49
CA ILE A 110 4.29 3.42 -3.36
C ILE A 110 5.46 4.20 -4.00
N SER A 111 5.19 5.40 -4.48
CA SER A 111 6.20 6.26 -5.06
C SER A 111 7.29 6.64 -4.04
N GLY A 112 6.88 6.96 -2.82
CA GLY A 112 7.81 7.20 -1.71
C GLY A 112 8.65 5.98 -1.34
N MET A 113 8.04 4.82 -1.28
CA MET A 113 8.74 3.55 -1.05
C MET A 113 9.82 3.32 -2.10
N LYS A 114 9.47 3.48 -3.38
CA LYS A 114 10.42 3.29 -4.50
C LYS A 114 11.59 4.26 -4.43
N LYS A 115 11.29 5.52 -4.22
CA LYS A 115 12.29 6.58 -4.14
C LYS A 115 13.31 6.33 -3.03
N TYR A 116 12.84 6.03 -1.83
CA TYR A 116 13.73 5.77 -0.69
C TYR A 116 14.48 4.44 -0.82
N PHE A 117 13.80 3.41 -1.33
CA PHE A 117 14.43 2.10 -1.53
C PHE A 117 15.62 2.16 -2.48
N ASP A 118 15.46 2.84 -3.61
CA ASP A 118 16.50 2.94 -4.63
C ASP A 118 17.63 3.91 -4.26
N ASN A 119 17.33 4.95 -3.53
CA ASN A 119 18.30 6.02 -3.24
C ASN A 119 18.91 5.88 -1.84
N GLU A 120 18.22 6.41 -0.83
CA GLU A 120 18.79 6.51 0.53
C GLU A 120 18.99 5.15 1.20
N CYS A 121 18.10 4.21 0.94
CA CYS A 121 18.17 2.85 1.53
C CYS A 121 19.09 1.92 0.77
N GLN A 122 19.40 2.20 -0.49
CA GLN A 122 20.24 1.36 -1.34
C GLN A 122 19.82 -0.12 -1.32
N GLY A 123 18.54 -0.37 -1.43
CA GLY A 123 17.96 -1.71 -1.43
C GLY A 123 17.74 -2.35 -0.07
N SER A 124 17.96 -1.62 1.02
CA SER A 124 17.71 -2.12 2.37
C SER A 124 16.25 -1.94 2.79
N ILE A 125 15.53 -3.05 2.89
CA ILE A 125 14.15 -3.08 3.34
C ILE A 125 14.04 -2.63 4.80
N GLU A 126 14.97 -3.04 5.64
CA GLU A 126 15.01 -2.67 7.06
C GLU A 126 15.13 -1.16 7.25
N ARG A 127 16.03 -0.51 6.53
CA ARG A 127 16.18 0.95 6.58
C ARG A 127 14.95 1.66 6.07
N LEU A 128 14.34 1.14 5.00
CA LEU A 128 13.11 1.71 4.45
C LEU A 128 11.99 1.69 5.49
N ARG A 129 11.78 0.56 6.15
CA ARG A 129 10.74 0.36 7.15
C ARG A 129 10.97 1.19 8.41
N SER A 130 12.19 1.12 8.98
CA SER A 130 12.48 1.65 10.30
C SER A 130 12.75 3.16 10.33
N THR A 131 13.11 3.76 9.21
CA THR A 131 13.53 5.16 9.17
C THR A 131 12.68 6.00 8.24
N TYR A 132 12.72 5.71 6.94
CA TYR A 132 12.17 6.62 5.93
C TYR A 132 10.64 6.61 5.87
N LEU A 133 10.02 5.45 5.86
CA LEU A 133 8.56 5.36 5.82
C LEU A 133 7.92 5.81 7.12
N GLU A 134 8.54 5.50 8.24
CA GLU A 134 8.05 5.97 9.53
C GLU A 134 8.07 7.49 9.62
N ASN A 135 9.14 8.13 9.18
CA ASN A 135 9.23 9.59 9.13
C ASN A 135 8.21 10.21 8.17
N MET A 136 8.02 9.60 7.00
CA MET A 136 7.03 10.04 6.02
C MET A 136 5.61 10.03 6.60
N CYS A 137 5.24 8.97 7.32
CA CYS A 137 3.93 8.86 7.95
C CYS A 137 3.77 9.81 9.14
N LYS A 138 4.82 10.03 9.92
CA LYS A 138 4.81 11.02 11.01
C LYS A 138 4.59 12.44 10.49
N ASN A 139 5.28 12.81 9.43
CA ASN A 139 5.13 14.12 8.80
C ASN A 139 3.71 14.33 8.27
N SER A 140 3.15 13.32 7.63
CA SER A 140 1.77 13.36 7.13
C SER A 140 0.77 13.58 8.27
N ARG A 141 0.90 12.85 9.39
CA ARG A 141 0.04 13.03 10.56
C ARG A 141 0.19 14.40 11.21
N TYR A 142 1.42 14.92 11.26
CA TYR A 142 1.71 16.24 11.83
C TYR A 142 1.05 17.35 11.02
N ASP A 143 1.09 17.26 9.71
CA ASP A 143 0.43 18.24 8.83
C ASP A 143 -1.09 18.20 9.03
N TYR A 144 -1.69 17.01 9.19
CA TYR A 144 -3.11 16.87 9.46
C TYR A 144 -3.51 17.55 10.78
N ASP A 145 -2.77 17.30 11.85
CA ASP A 145 -3.04 17.91 13.16
C ASP A 145 -2.94 19.45 13.11
N LEU A 146 -1.96 19.96 12.38
CA LEU A 146 -1.77 21.41 12.21
C LEU A 146 -2.91 22.08 11.43
N TYR A 147 -3.40 21.43 10.37
CA TYR A 147 -4.50 21.97 9.56
C TYR A 147 -5.86 21.70 10.21
N GLY A 148 -6.01 20.62 10.93
CA GLY A 148 -7.23 20.30 11.67
C GLY A 148 -7.57 21.36 12.71
N ASP A 149 -6.62 21.73 13.53
CA ASP A 149 -6.77 22.77 14.55
C ASP A 149 -7.07 24.14 13.94
N MET A 150 -6.55 24.40 12.76
CA MET A 150 -6.77 25.69 12.07
C MET A 150 -8.19 25.82 11.50
N TYR A 151 -8.82 24.72 11.09
CA TYR A 151 -10.20 24.73 10.61
C TYR A 151 -11.21 24.81 11.76
N GLU A 152 -10.92 24.20 12.90
CA GLU A 152 -11.77 24.29 14.07
C GLU A 152 -11.82 25.70 14.65
N GLU A 153 -10.71 26.45 14.58
CA GLU A 153 -10.65 27.84 15.04
C GLU A 153 -11.46 28.81 14.14
N TYR A 154 -11.65 28.48 12.86
CA TYR A 154 -12.47 29.30 11.97
C TYR A 154 -13.97 29.08 12.20
N ASP A 155 -14.40 27.88 12.52
CA ASP A 155 -15.82 27.58 12.75
C ASP A 155 -16.34 28.21 14.05
N GLU A 156 -15.51 28.34 15.08
CA GLU A 156 -15.90 29.01 16.32
C GLU A 156 -16.03 30.53 16.18
N LYS A 157 -15.30 31.15 15.24
CA LYS A 157 -15.36 32.62 15.06
C LYS A 157 -16.52 33.09 14.20
N ASP A 158 -17.03 32.26 13.30
CA ASP A 158 -18.15 32.63 12.43
C ASP A 158 -19.52 32.41 13.07
N GLY A 159 -19.58 31.69 14.18
CA GLY A 159 -20.85 31.41 14.90
C GLY A 159 -21.33 32.50 15.84
N GLY A 160 -20.56 33.56 16.05
CA GLY A 160 -20.83 34.54 17.12
C GLY A 160 -21.50 35.87 16.74
N ASP A 161 -21.60 36.22 15.46
CA ASP A 161 -21.85 37.64 15.14
C ASP A 161 -23.09 37.92 14.29
N TRP A 162 -23.94 36.94 14.03
CA TRP A 162 -25.12 37.13 13.18
C TRP A 162 -26.41 37.43 13.94
N GLY A 163 -26.36 37.58 15.25
CA GLY A 163 -27.55 37.74 16.11
C GLY A 163 -27.83 39.13 16.64
N GLU A 164 -26.93 40.10 16.49
CA GLU A 164 -27.03 41.39 17.24
C GLU A 164 -27.37 42.63 16.39
N ASN A 165 -27.59 42.51 15.07
CA ASN A 165 -27.98 43.62 14.23
C ASN A 165 -29.37 43.45 13.64
N VAL A 166 -30.38 43.50 14.49
CA VAL A 166 -31.75 43.74 14.06
C VAL A 166 -32.26 44.95 14.78
#